data_d4bad588bbc92944a9602af2e21f9a8f
#
_entry.id   d4bad588bbc92944a9602af2e21f9a8f
#
_cell.length_a   1.000
_cell.length_b   1.000
_cell.length_c   1.000
_cell.angle_alpha   90.00
_cell.angle_beta   90.00
_cell.angle_gamma   90.00
#
_symmetry.space_group_name_H-M   'P 1'
#
loop_
_entity.id
_entity.type
_entity.pdbx_description
1 polymer ?
#
loop_
_entity_poly.entity_id
_entity_poly.type
_entity_poly.pdbx_seq_one_letter_code
_entity_poly.pdbx_strand_id
1 'polypeptide(L)'
;MDLTKRFNKQLDKIQVSLIRQFDQAISEIPGILRLTLGEPDFTTPDHVKEAAKRAIDQNQSYYTGMSGLLTLRKAASDFVKEKYQLDYAPENEILVTIGATEALSATLTAILEEGDKVLLPAPAYPGYEPIVNLVGAEIVEIDTTENGFVLTPEMLEKAILEQGDKLKAVILNYPANPTGITYSREQLEALAAVLRKYEIFVVCDEVYSELTYTGEAHVSLGTMLRDQAIIINGLSKSHAMTGWRLGLIFAPAAFTAQLIKSHQYLVTAANTMAQHAAVEALTAGKNDAEPMKKEYIQRRDYIIEKMTALGFEIIKPDGAFYIFAKIPAGYNQDSFAFLKDFAQKKAVAFIPGAAFGRYGEGYVRLSYAASMETIKEAMKRLEEYMREA
;
A
#
# COMPACT_ATOMS: atom_id res chain seq x y z
N MET A 1 4.25 -38.55 16.20
CA MET A 1 3.80 -37.40 17.03
C MET A 1 3.33 -36.35 16.05
N ASP A 2 2.09 -35.89 16.13
CA ASP A 2 1.54 -34.82 15.26
C ASP A 2 1.49 -33.53 16.07
N LEU A 3 2.33 -32.56 15.72
CA LEU A 3 2.41 -31.25 16.36
C LEU A 3 1.58 -30.17 15.62
N THR A 4 0.94 -30.49 14.50
CA THR A 4 0.21 -29.50 13.67
C THR A 4 -0.92 -28.81 14.46
N LYS A 5 -1.57 -29.53 15.37
CA LYS A 5 -2.63 -29.00 16.23
C LYS A 5 -2.14 -28.06 17.36
N ARG A 6 -0.83 -27.88 17.51
CA ARG A 6 -0.21 -27.06 18.57
C ARG A 6 0.29 -25.71 18.07
N PHE A 7 0.14 -25.42 16.79
CA PHE A 7 0.45 -24.10 16.26
C PHE A 7 -0.47 -23.02 16.85
N ASN A 8 -0.06 -21.76 16.71
CA ASN A 8 -0.88 -20.63 17.12
C ASN A 8 -2.24 -20.69 16.38
N LYS A 9 -3.33 -20.71 17.11
CA LYS A 9 -4.68 -20.80 16.56
C LYS A 9 -5.08 -19.59 15.69
N GLN A 10 -4.42 -18.45 15.87
CA GLN A 10 -4.66 -17.29 15.01
C GLN A 10 -4.25 -17.56 13.56
N LEU A 11 -3.34 -18.51 13.32
CA LEU A 11 -2.96 -18.92 11.96
C LEU A 11 -4.13 -19.58 11.20
N ASP A 12 -5.07 -20.19 11.90
CA ASP A 12 -6.26 -20.81 11.27
C ASP A 12 -7.18 -19.76 10.63
N LYS A 13 -7.07 -18.50 11.06
CA LYS A 13 -7.81 -17.36 10.49
C LYS A 13 -7.14 -16.77 9.23
N ILE A 14 -5.89 -17.13 8.97
CA ILE A 14 -5.11 -16.57 7.85
C ILE A 14 -5.21 -17.53 6.68
N GLN A 15 -5.82 -17.05 5.60
CA GLN A 15 -5.91 -17.81 4.35
C GLN A 15 -4.65 -17.60 3.50
N VAL A 16 -4.32 -18.59 2.68
CA VAL A 16 -3.30 -18.42 1.64
C VAL A 16 -3.77 -17.33 0.68
N SER A 17 -2.92 -16.34 0.43
CA SER A 17 -3.24 -15.20 -0.43
C SER A 17 -3.83 -15.64 -1.78
N LEU A 18 -5.02 -15.15 -2.13
CA LEU A 18 -5.64 -15.40 -3.44
C LEU A 18 -4.77 -14.91 -4.61
N ILE A 19 -3.96 -13.86 -4.41
CA ILE A 19 -2.97 -13.43 -5.40
C ILE A 19 -1.97 -14.55 -5.70
N ARG A 20 -1.46 -15.24 -4.66
CA ARG A 20 -0.53 -16.35 -4.83
C ARG A 20 -1.21 -17.59 -5.43
N GLN A 21 -2.44 -17.89 -5.01
CA GLN A 21 -3.22 -19.00 -5.59
C GLN A 21 -3.47 -18.76 -7.07
N PHE A 22 -3.83 -17.53 -7.45
CA PHE A 22 -4.02 -17.17 -8.84
C PHE A 22 -2.71 -17.26 -9.64
N ASP A 23 -1.61 -16.72 -9.10
CA ASP A 23 -0.30 -16.78 -9.74
C ASP A 23 0.16 -18.25 -9.98
N GLN A 24 -0.10 -19.13 -9.01
CA GLN A 24 0.15 -20.57 -9.16
C GLN A 24 -0.73 -21.19 -10.24
N ALA A 25 -2.02 -20.84 -10.29
CA ALA A 25 -2.97 -21.39 -11.27
C ALA A 25 -2.63 -21.05 -12.73
N ILE A 26 -1.87 -19.98 -12.96
CA ILE A 26 -1.45 -19.53 -14.29
C ILE A 26 0.06 -19.68 -14.54
N SER A 27 0.80 -20.30 -13.61
CA SER A 27 2.28 -20.36 -13.64
C SER A 27 2.83 -21.11 -14.84
N GLU A 28 2.10 -22.10 -15.36
CA GLU A 28 2.51 -22.95 -16.48
C GLU A 28 2.16 -22.37 -17.87
N ILE A 29 1.51 -21.22 -17.94
CA ILE A 29 1.13 -20.60 -19.21
C ILE A 29 2.35 -19.94 -19.88
N PRO A 30 2.82 -20.45 -21.04
CA PRO A 30 4.00 -19.90 -21.69
C PRO A 30 3.79 -18.47 -22.18
N GLY A 31 4.79 -17.61 -21.98
CA GLY A 31 4.79 -16.24 -22.53
C GLY A 31 3.69 -15.34 -21.98
N ILE A 32 3.17 -15.64 -20.77
CA ILE A 32 2.12 -14.85 -20.15
C ILE A 32 2.60 -13.43 -19.82
N LEU A 33 1.85 -12.44 -20.28
CA LEU A 33 2.05 -11.04 -19.93
C LEU A 33 1.44 -10.75 -18.57
N ARG A 34 2.25 -10.24 -17.63
CA ARG A 34 1.84 -10.02 -16.24
C ARG A 34 1.67 -8.54 -15.93
N LEU A 35 0.41 -8.10 -15.76
CA LEU A 35 0.07 -6.80 -15.20
C LEU A 35 -0.38 -6.97 -13.74
N THR A 36 0.30 -7.82 -13.01
CA THR A 36 -0.05 -8.25 -11.64
C THR A 36 0.83 -7.61 -10.56
N LEU A 37 2.02 -7.13 -10.95
CA LEU A 37 3.06 -6.71 -10.01
C LEU A 37 2.69 -5.45 -9.24
N GLY A 38 2.98 -5.43 -7.96
CA GLY A 38 2.84 -4.29 -7.07
C GLY A 38 4.16 -3.55 -6.86
N GLU A 39 5.02 -3.47 -7.89
CA GLU A 39 6.31 -2.79 -7.83
C GLU A 39 6.58 -1.99 -9.10
N PRO A 40 7.31 -0.85 -9.00
CA PRO A 40 7.71 -0.07 -10.17
C PRO A 40 8.54 -0.91 -11.14
N ASP A 41 8.31 -0.73 -12.45
CA ASP A 41 9.12 -1.29 -13.53
C ASP A 41 10.36 -0.43 -13.87
N PHE A 42 10.58 0.60 -13.10
CA PHE A 42 11.76 1.46 -13.17
C PHE A 42 12.88 0.92 -12.30
N THR A 43 14.12 1.29 -12.64
CA THR A 43 15.28 0.97 -11.80
C THR A 43 15.46 2.02 -10.70
N THR A 44 15.97 1.58 -9.54
CA THR A 44 16.46 2.51 -8.51
C THR A 44 17.44 3.51 -9.14
N PRO A 45 17.32 4.82 -8.87
CA PRO A 45 18.22 5.85 -9.44
C PRO A 45 19.70 5.55 -9.19
N ASP A 46 20.54 5.86 -10.18
CA ASP A 46 21.96 5.49 -10.13
C ASP A 46 22.70 6.11 -8.95
N HIS A 47 22.45 7.39 -8.63
CA HIS A 47 23.09 8.06 -7.50
C HIS A 47 22.71 7.41 -6.15
N VAL A 48 21.50 6.86 -6.03
CA VAL A 48 21.05 6.11 -4.85
C VAL A 48 21.81 4.78 -4.75
N LYS A 49 21.97 4.06 -5.86
CA LYS A 49 22.79 2.83 -5.92
C LYS A 49 24.25 3.11 -5.55
N GLU A 50 24.81 4.20 -6.06
CA GLU A 50 26.19 4.60 -5.76
C GLU A 50 26.37 4.97 -4.26
N ALA A 51 25.35 5.56 -3.63
CA ALA A 51 25.39 5.80 -2.17
C ALA A 51 25.47 4.49 -1.37
N ALA A 52 24.75 3.45 -1.77
CA ALA A 52 24.86 2.13 -1.15
C ALA A 52 26.23 1.50 -1.35
N LYS A 53 26.78 1.57 -2.57
CA LYS A 53 28.13 1.07 -2.88
C LYS A 53 29.17 1.75 -2.00
N ARG A 54 29.12 3.10 -1.89
CA ARG A 54 30.02 3.84 -0.98
C ARG A 54 29.88 3.38 0.47
N ALA A 55 28.69 3.10 0.94
CA ALA A 55 28.48 2.60 2.29
C ALA A 55 29.13 1.22 2.50
N ILE A 56 29.06 0.32 1.51
CA ILE A 56 29.75 -0.98 1.54
C ILE A 56 31.27 -0.78 1.58
N ASP A 57 31.82 0.05 0.70
CA ASP A 57 33.26 0.31 0.59
C ASP A 57 33.82 0.97 1.87
N GLN A 58 33.00 1.75 2.58
CA GLN A 58 33.32 2.39 3.86
C GLN A 58 33.07 1.49 5.08
N ASN A 59 32.79 0.20 4.87
CA ASN A 59 32.50 -0.78 5.93
C ASN A 59 31.34 -0.36 6.87
N GLN A 60 30.29 0.27 6.35
CA GLN A 60 29.06 0.58 7.10
C GLN A 60 28.23 -0.70 7.30
N SER A 61 28.81 -1.69 7.99
CA SER A 61 28.24 -3.05 8.14
C SER A 61 27.84 -3.37 9.60
N TYR A 62 27.80 -2.36 10.46
CA TYR A 62 27.43 -2.50 11.86
C TYR A 62 25.95 -2.15 12.08
N TYR A 63 25.40 -2.60 13.20
CA TYR A 63 24.07 -2.18 13.63
C TYR A 63 24.00 -0.66 13.78
N THR A 64 22.93 -0.08 13.30
CA THR A 64 22.56 1.30 13.65
C THR A 64 21.82 1.32 14.98
N GLY A 65 21.53 2.52 15.51
CA GLY A 65 20.52 2.62 16.56
C GLY A 65 19.19 2.04 16.10
N MET A 66 18.38 1.53 17.02
CA MET A 66 17.08 0.88 16.70
C MET A 66 16.15 1.77 15.91
N SER A 67 16.13 3.07 16.16
CA SER A 67 15.33 4.04 15.37
C SER A 67 15.89 4.30 13.97
N GLY A 68 17.04 3.73 13.61
CA GLY A 68 17.76 4.01 12.37
C GLY A 68 18.76 5.16 12.50
N LEU A 69 19.52 5.42 11.42
CA LEU A 69 20.52 6.50 11.35
C LEU A 69 19.85 7.86 11.58
N LEU A 70 20.43 8.69 12.44
CA LEU A 70 19.94 10.04 12.66
C LEU A 70 19.99 10.89 11.38
N THR A 71 21.01 10.69 10.54
CA THR A 71 21.12 11.36 9.23
C THR A 71 19.95 11.03 8.32
N LEU A 72 19.50 9.76 8.29
CA LEU A 72 18.31 9.37 7.54
C LEU A 72 17.04 9.97 8.14
N ARG A 73 16.89 9.93 9.46
CA ARG A 73 15.70 10.50 10.11
C ARG A 73 15.60 12.02 9.92
N LYS A 74 16.74 12.75 9.87
CA LYS A 74 16.77 14.16 9.49
C LYS A 74 16.36 14.38 8.05
N ALA A 75 16.92 13.61 7.10
CA ALA A 75 16.53 13.68 5.69
C ALA A 75 15.04 13.37 5.50
N ALA A 76 14.50 12.38 6.23
CA ALA A 76 13.08 12.03 6.19
C ALA A 76 12.19 13.14 6.78
N SER A 77 12.60 13.75 7.89
CA SER A 77 11.89 14.90 8.49
C SER A 77 11.81 16.07 7.51
N ASP A 78 12.94 16.45 6.92
CA ASP A 78 13.04 17.56 5.97
C ASP A 78 12.20 17.25 4.71
N PHE A 79 12.26 16.03 4.21
CA PHE A 79 11.49 15.58 3.04
C PHE A 79 9.98 15.70 3.26
N VAL A 80 9.45 15.11 4.34
CA VAL A 80 8.00 15.14 4.60
C VAL A 80 7.51 16.54 4.98
N LYS A 81 8.37 17.37 5.58
CA LYS A 81 8.07 18.78 5.86
C LYS A 81 7.95 19.58 4.58
N GLU A 82 8.88 19.44 3.65
CA GLU A 82 8.85 20.12 2.35
C GLU A 82 7.70 19.65 1.47
N LYS A 83 7.51 18.31 1.37
CA LYS A 83 6.55 17.71 0.43
C LYS A 83 5.11 17.68 0.94
N TYR A 84 4.90 17.42 2.24
CA TYR A 84 3.58 17.13 2.80
C TYR A 84 3.20 18.02 3.97
N GLN A 85 4.06 18.99 4.34
CA GLN A 85 3.85 19.90 5.49
C GLN A 85 3.77 19.13 6.83
N LEU A 86 4.38 17.97 6.93
CA LEU A 86 4.48 17.18 8.16
C LEU A 86 5.69 17.64 8.97
N ASP A 87 5.49 17.92 10.24
CA ASP A 87 6.55 18.37 11.15
C ASP A 87 6.78 17.33 12.26
N TYR A 88 7.79 16.49 12.08
CA TYR A 88 8.18 15.41 13.00
C TYR A 88 9.65 15.55 13.38
N ALA A 89 9.93 15.54 14.68
CA ALA A 89 11.29 15.63 15.21
C ALA A 89 12.11 14.36 14.89
N PRO A 90 13.26 14.50 14.21
CA PRO A 90 14.06 13.35 13.81
C PRO A 90 14.66 12.59 15.00
N GLU A 91 14.75 13.20 16.17
CA GLU A 91 15.34 12.61 17.36
C GLU A 91 14.48 11.48 17.96
N ASN A 92 13.16 11.64 17.95
CA ASN A 92 12.26 10.77 18.72
C ASN A 92 10.85 10.55 18.11
N GLU A 93 10.58 11.03 16.88
CA GLU A 93 9.27 10.90 16.24
C GLU A 93 9.32 10.17 14.90
N ILE A 94 10.49 9.62 14.53
CA ILE A 94 10.70 8.89 13.28
C ILE A 94 11.40 7.57 13.59
N LEU A 95 10.85 6.46 13.04
CA LEU A 95 11.46 5.13 13.06
C LEU A 95 11.72 4.66 11.63
N VAL A 96 12.90 4.08 11.42
CA VAL A 96 13.29 3.44 10.16
C VAL A 96 13.04 1.94 10.28
N THR A 97 12.29 1.38 9.34
CA THR A 97 11.78 0.01 9.38
C THR A 97 12.22 -0.82 8.17
N ILE A 98 12.07 -2.15 8.24
CA ILE A 98 12.34 -3.05 7.10
C ILE A 98 11.14 -3.06 6.14
N GLY A 99 10.95 -1.93 5.43
CA GLY A 99 9.82 -1.66 4.56
C GLY A 99 8.54 -1.34 5.33
N ALA A 100 7.53 -0.85 4.61
CA ALA A 100 6.22 -0.52 5.18
C ALA A 100 5.51 -1.75 5.80
N THR A 101 5.81 -2.95 5.32
CA THR A 101 5.23 -4.19 5.89
C THR A 101 5.65 -4.39 7.34
N GLU A 102 6.93 -4.16 7.66
CA GLU A 102 7.39 -4.23 9.05
C GLU A 102 6.86 -3.04 9.86
N ALA A 103 6.79 -1.85 9.26
CA ALA A 103 6.19 -0.68 9.90
C ALA A 103 4.74 -0.94 10.33
N LEU A 104 3.92 -1.53 9.45
CA LEU A 104 2.55 -1.97 9.76
C LEU A 104 2.54 -3.02 10.88
N SER A 105 3.40 -4.04 10.78
CA SER A 105 3.49 -5.11 11.76
C SER A 105 3.88 -4.57 13.15
N ALA A 106 4.91 -3.74 13.22
CA ALA A 106 5.35 -3.12 14.46
C ALA A 106 4.27 -2.21 15.07
N THR A 107 3.59 -1.43 14.23
CA THR A 107 2.51 -0.52 14.65
C THR A 107 1.32 -1.30 15.19
N LEU A 108 0.77 -2.22 14.40
CA LEU A 108 -0.44 -2.95 14.78
C LEU A 108 -0.20 -3.87 15.99
N THR A 109 0.99 -4.50 16.08
CA THR A 109 1.36 -5.28 17.27
C THR A 109 1.48 -4.41 18.53
N ALA A 110 1.88 -3.15 18.39
CA ALA A 110 2.05 -2.25 19.54
C ALA A 110 0.74 -1.64 20.05
N ILE A 111 -0.27 -1.50 19.18
CA ILE A 111 -1.53 -0.81 19.53
C ILE A 111 -2.71 -1.75 19.75
N LEU A 112 -2.65 -3.00 19.27
CA LEU A 112 -3.77 -3.94 19.31
C LEU A 112 -3.58 -5.02 20.37
N GLU A 113 -4.70 -5.43 20.96
CA GLU A 113 -4.84 -6.57 21.87
C GLU A 113 -5.88 -7.57 21.33
N GLU A 114 -5.93 -8.76 21.94
CA GLU A 114 -6.92 -9.78 21.58
C GLU A 114 -8.34 -9.25 21.78
N GLY A 115 -9.16 -9.33 20.73
CA GLY A 115 -10.56 -8.89 20.75
C GLY A 115 -10.78 -7.44 20.32
N ASP A 116 -9.70 -6.68 20.08
CA ASP A 116 -9.79 -5.34 19.49
C ASP A 116 -10.29 -5.39 18.04
N LYS A 117 -10.87 -4.29 17.58
CA LYS A 117 -11.35 -4.12 16.21
C LYS A 117 -10.65 -2.99 15.51
N VAL A 118 -10.46 -3.19 14.20
CA VAL A 118 -9.83 -2.22 13.30
C VAL A 118 -10.74 -1.97 12.11
N LEU A 119 -11.13 -0.72 11.89
CA LEU A 119 -11.87 -0.33 10.68
C LEU A 119 -10.95 -0.29 9.47
N LEU A 120 -11.45 -0.81 8.34
CA LEU A 120 -10.74 -0.81 7.07
C LEU A 120 -11.71 -0.50 5.92
N PRO A 121 -11.58 0.66 5.23
CA PRO A 121 -12.30 0.88 3.98
C PRO A 121 -11.92 -0.19 2.96
N ALA A 122 -12.89 -0.85 2.37
CA ALA A 122 -12.71 -1.96 1.44
C ALA A 122 -13.36 -1.64 0.07
N PRO A 123 -12.78 -2.17 -1.02
CA PRO A 123 -11.68 -3.14 -1.12
C PRO A 123 -10.32 -2.56 -0.72
N ALA A 124 -9.43 -3.39 -0.12
CA ALA A 124 -8.18 -2.94 0.46
C ALA A 124 -7.01 -3.91 0.21
N TYR A 125 -5.79 -3.44 0.49
CA TYR A 125 -4.58 -4.28 0.41
C TYR A 125 -4.68 -5.48 1.38
N PRO A 126 -4.55 -6.72 0.87
CA PRO A 126 -4.79 -7.93 1.67
C PRO A 126 -3.74 -8.20 2.75
N GLY A 127 -2.68 -7.40 2.83
CA GLY A 127 -1.64 -7.57 3.84
C GLY A 127 -2.00 -7.04 5.23
N TYR A 128 -3.07 -6.26 5.38
CA TYR A 128 -3.47 -5.74 6.71
C TYR A 128 -4.11 -6.82 7.58
N GLU A 129 -5.04 -7.58 7.03
CA GLU A 129 -5.81 -8.58 7.75
C GLU A 129 -4.94 -9.65 8.45
N PRO A 130 -3.93 -10.28 7.81
CA PRO A 130 -3.09 -11.26 8.47
C PRO A 130 -2.34 -10.70 9.69
N ILE A 131 -1.89 -9.44 9.64
CA ILE A 131 -1.20 -8.81 10.76
C ILE A 131 -2.15 -8.60 11.93
N VAL A 132 -3.37 -8.10 11.67
CA VAL A 132 -4.41 -7.90 12.69
C VAL A 132 -4.85 -9.24 13.29
N ASN A 133 -5.07 -10.26 12.46
CA ASN A 133 -5.45 -11.59 12.92
C ASN A 133 -4.38 -12.24 13.81
N LEU A 134 -3.09 -12.05 13.51
CA LEU A 134 -1.99 -12.63 14.30
C LEU A 134 -1.94 -12.11 15.73
N VAL A 135 -2.36 -10.89 15.99
CA VAL A 135 -2.46 -10.33 17.35
C VAL A 135 -3.80 -10.63 18.05
N GLY A 136 -4.70 -11.37 17.38
CA GLY A 136 -5.99 -11.75 17.93
C GLY A 136 -7.08 -10.69 17.77
N ALA A 137 -6.81 -9.60 17.07
CA ALA A 137 -7.79 -8.57 16.72
C ALA A 137 -8.57 -8.93 15.44
N GLU A 138 -9.52 -8.10 15.05
CA GLU A 138 -10.44 -8.33 13.94
C GLU A 138 -10.53 -7.11 13.03
N ILE A 139 -10.49 -7.32 11.70
CA ILE A 139 -10.82 -6.28 10.71
C ILE A 139 -12.34 -6.17 10.57
N VAL A 140 -12.83 -4.93 10.60
CA VAL A 140 -14.20 -4.56 10.25
C VAL A 140 -14.15 -3.74 8.96
N GLU A 141 -14.56 -4.36 7.86
CA GLU A 141 -14.58 -3.73 6.55
C GLU A 141 -15.74 -2.73 6.44
N ILE A 142 -15.44 -1.55 5.85
CA ILE A 142 -16.45 -0.56 5.43
C ILE A 142 -16.53 -0.62 3.91
N ASP A 143 -17.69 -1.02 3.38
CA ASP A 143 -17.94 -1.05 1.94
C ASP A 143 -17.94 0.36 1.35
N THR A 144 -17.02 0.64 0.43
CA THR A 144 -16.90 1.93 -0.26
C THR A 144 -17.23 1.84 -1.75
N THR A 145 -17.68 0.69 -2.24
CA THR A 145 -17.89 0.43 -3.67
C THR A 145 -18.94 1.35 -4.29
N GLU A 146 -20.06 1.57 -3.61
CA GLU A 146 -21.15 2.42 -4.08
C GLU A 146 -20.81 3.93 -4.04
N ASN A 147 -19.71 4.29 -3.36
CA ASN A 147 -19.27 5.68 -3.23
C ASN A 147 -17.95 5.97 -3.96
N GLY A 148 -17.69 5.26 -5.06
CA GLY A 148 -16.47 5.45 -5.85
C GLY A 148 -15.18 5.12 -5.10
N PHE A 149 -15.25 4.18 -4.16
CA PHE A 149 -14.16 3.75 -3.28
C PHE A 149 -13.68 4.82 -2.27
N VAL A 150 -14.47 5.85 -2.05
CA VAL A 150 -14.18 6.93 -1.10
C VAL A 150 -14.94 6.70 0.20
N LEU A 151 -14.23 6.66 1.33
CA LEU A 151 -14.85 6.66 2.65
C LEU A 151 -15.44 8.05 2.96
N THR A 152 -16.72 8.12 3.35
CA THR A 152 -17.34 9.37 3.78
C THR A 152 -17.33 9.52 5.30
N PRO A 153 -17.48 10.76 5.82
CA PRO A 153 -17.62 11.00 7.26
C PRO A 153 -18.78 10.21 7.89
N GLU A 154 -19.92 10.13 7.19
CA GLU A 154 -21.12 9.41 7.68
C GLU A 154 -20.88 7.90 7.77
N MET A 155 -20.23 7.31 6.76
CA MET A 155 -19.86 5.90 6.77
C MET A 155 -18.89 5.60 7.92
N LEU A 156 -17.89 6.46 8.11
CA LEU A 156 -16.91 6.32 9.17
C LEU A 156 -17.55 6.43 10.56
N GLU A 157 -18.34 7.50 10.81
CA GLU A 157 -18.98 7.72 12.12
C GLU A 157 -19.95 6.60 12.46
N LYS A 158 -20.75 6.14 11.49
CA LYS A 158 -21.63 4.97 11.66
C LYS A 158 -20.84 3.73 12.08
N ALA A 159 -19.76 3.41 11.36
CA ALA A 159 -18.94 2.25 11.67
C ALA A 159 -18.28 2.33 13.06
N ILE A 160 -17.80 3.52 13.46
CA ILE A 160 -17.25 3.76 14.80
C ILE A 160 -18.30 3.46 15.88
N LEU A 161 -19.49 4.01 15.74
CA LEU A 161 -20.57 3.85 16.71
C LEU A 161 -21.03 2.40 16.83
N GLU A 162 -21.07 1.65 15.72
CA GLU A 162 -21.45 0.23 15.72
C GLU A 162 -20.44 -0.67 16.45
N GLN A 163 -19.16 -0.31 16.49
CA GLN A 163 -18.13 -1.14 17.15
C GLN A 163 -17.90 -0.77 18.62
N GLY A 164 -18.25 0.46 19.02
CA GLY A 164 -18.14 0.93 20.40
C GLY A 164 -16.74 0.80 20.99
N ASP A 165 -16.62 0.43 22.24
CA ASP A 165 -15.37 0.37 23.00
C ASP A 165 -14.34 -0.65 22.49
N LYS A 166 -14.74 -1.57 21.61
CA LYS A 166 -13.81 -2.53 21.00
C LYS A 166 -13.01 -1.93 19.85
N LEU A 167 -13.44 -0.79 19.33
CA LEU A 167 -12.75 -0.16 18.25
C LEU A 167 -11.45 0.50 18.74
N LYS A 168 -10.32 0.06 18.18
CA LYS A 168 -9.00 0.54 18.58
C LYS A 168 -8.36 1.42 17.53
N ALA A 169 -8.58 1.12 16.24
CA ALA A 169 -7.92 1.83 15.15
C ALA A 169 -8.76 1.86 13.87
N VAL A 170 -8.40 2.79 13.00
CA VAL A 170 -8.76 2.78 11.58
C VAL A 170 -7.48 2.75 10.74
N ILE A 171 -7.45 1.94 9.69
CA ILE A 171 -6.38 1.94 8.68
C ILE A 171 -6.88 2.66 7.44
N LEU A 172 -6.17 3.67 6.98
CA LEU A 172 -6.45 4.41 5.76
C LEU A 172 -5.24 4.32 4.83
N ASN A 173 -5.44 3.77 3.63
CA ASN A 173 -4.42 3.70 2.59
C ASN A 173 -4.79 4.63 1.44
N TYR A 174 -3.98 5.64 1.19
CA TYR A 174 -4.18 6.61 0.11
C TYR A 174 -2.86 7.27 -0.33
N PRO A 175 -2.60 7.30 -1.65
CA PRO A 175 -3.35 6.62 -2.72
C PRO A 175 -3.47 5.12 -2.48
N ALA A 176 -4.63 4.54 -2.81
CA ALA A 176 -5.02 3.20 -2.38
C ALA A 176 -4.54 2.08 -3.31
N ASN A 177 -4.22 0.94 -2.76
CA ASN A 177 -4.17 -0.35 -3.42
C ASN A 177 -5.39 -1.17 -2.97
N PRO A 178 -6.34 -1.54 -3.86
CA PRO A 178 -6.19 -1.72 -5.30
C PRO A 178 -6.72 -0.57 -6.17
N THR A 179 -7.45 0.40 -5.62
CA THR A 179 -8.33 1.29 -6.37
C THR A 179 -7.62 2.48 -7.02
N GLY A 180 -6.45 2.86 -6.51
CA GLY A 180 -5.73 4.06 -6.95
C GLY A 180 -6.39 5.38 -6.52
N ILE A 181 -7.44 5.32 -5.68
CA ILE A 181 -8.13 6.51 -5.19
C ILE A 181 -7.28 7.21 -4.12
N THR A 182 -7.32 8.53 -4.13
CA THR A 182 -6.82 9.38 -3.05
C THR A 182 -7.93 10.33 -2.58
N TYR A 183 -7.64 11.15 -1.58
CA TYR A 183 -8.62 12.07 -1.00
C TYR A 183 -8.20 13.52 -1.27
N SER A 184 -9.19 14.41 -1.48
CA SER A 184 -8.95 15.84 -1.45
C SER A 184 -8.70 16.34 -0.01
N ARG A 185 -8.17 17.55 0.13
CA ARG A 185 -7.97 18.17 1.44
C ARG A 185 -9.30 18.27 2.20
N GLU A 186 -10.37 18.69 1.54
CA GLU A 186 -11.69 18.86 2.14
C GLU A 186 -12.27 17.52 2.63
N GLN A 187 -12.07 16.44 1.86
CA GLN A 187 -12.48 15.09 2.28
C GLN A 187 -11.71 14.65 3.53
N LEU A 188 -10.39 14.87 3.57
CA LEU A 188 -9.58 14.53 4.75
C LEU A 188 -9.92 15.37 5.96
N GLU A 189 -10.21 16.67 5.79
CA GLU A 189 -10.67 17.56 6.87
C GLU A 189 -12.00 17.08 7.45
N ALA A 190 -12.93 16.64 6.61
CA ALA A 190 -14.21 16.10 7.03
C ALA A 190 -14.05 14.76 7.81
N LEU A 191 -13.18 13.86 7.34
CA LEU A 191 -12.84 12.63 8.07
C LEU A 191 -12.14 12.94 9.40
N ALA A 192 -11.20 13.90 9.42
CA ALA A 192 -10.49 14.32 10.61
C ALA A 192 -11.45 14.93 11.66
N ALA A 193 -12.49 15.67 11.22
CA ALA A 193 -13.50 16.21 12.11
C ALA A 193 -14.31 15.11 12.85
N VAL A 194 -14.56 13.98 12.19
CA VAL A 194 -15.16 12.79 12.84
C VAL A 194 -14.16 12.15 13.79
N LEU A 195 -12.95 11.83 13.31
CA LEU A 195 -11.94 11.09 14.07
C LEU A 195 -11.54 11.76 15.39
N ARG A 196 -11.48 13.10 15.41
CA ARG A 196 -11.19 13.88 16.64
C ARG A 196 -12.17 13.68 17.78
N LYS A 197 -13.38 13.14 17.51
CA LYS A 197 -14.40 12.90 18.52
C LYS A 197 -14.13 11.60 19.30
N TYR A 198 -13.22 10.74 18.83
CA TYR A 198 -13.04 9.39 19.33
C TYR A 198 -11.57 9.11 19.66
N GLU A 199 -11.34 8.37 20.76
CA GLU A 199 -10.00 7.97 21.21
C GLU A 199 -9.55 6.68 20.49
N ILE A 200 -9.31 6.77 19.17
CA ILE A 200 -8.84 5.66 18.34
C ILE A 200 -7.57 6.05 17.58
N PHE A 201 -6.70 5.09 17.30
CA PHE A 201 -5.53 5.31 16.47
C PHE A 201 -5.92 5.44 15.00
N VAL A 202 -5.23 6.33 14.28
CA VAL A 202 -5.38 6.51 12.83
C VAL A 202 -4.09 6.10 12.15
N VAL A 203 -4.07 4.91 11.55
CA VAL A 203 -2.90 4.38 10.84
C VAL A 203 -3.02 4.73 9.37
N CYS A 204 -2.19 5.65 8.90
CA CYS A 204 -2.19 6.11 7.51
C CYS A 204 -1.05 5.43 6.73
N ASP A 205 -1.41 4.53 5.82
CA ASP A 205 -0.46 3.95 4.87
C ASP A 205 -0.38 4.83 3.62
N GLU A 206 0.66 5.66 3.58
CA GLU A 206 0.90 6.66 2.55
C GLU A 206 2.08 6.31 1.62
N VAL A 207 2.38 5.02 1.43
CA VAL A 207 3.53 4.55 0.62
C VAL A 207 3.49 5.00 -0.84
N TYR A 208 2.33 5.43 -1.34
CA TYR A 208 2.14 5.94 -2.70
C TYR A 208 2.08 7.47 -2.77
N SER A 209 2.39 8.20 -1.71
CA SER A 209 2.26 9.66 -1.62
C SER A 209 2.90 10.41 -2.80
N GLU A 210 4.12 10.05 -3.23
CA GLU A 210 4.78 10.66 -4.39
C GLU A 210 4.14 10.29 -5.74
N LEU A 211 3.28 9.30 -5.78
CA LEU A 211 2.54 8.87 -6.96
C LEU A 211 1.08 9.37 -6.91
N THR A 212 0.87 10.61 -6.54
CA THR A 212 -0.42 11.33 -6.58
C THR A 212 -0.51 12.12 -7.88
N TYR A 213 -1.65 12.03 -8.61
CA TYR A 213 -1.84 12.54 -9.97
C TYR A 213 -2.84 13.68 -10.08
N THR A 214 -3.30 14.24 -8.96
CA THR A 214 -4.29 15.33 -8.90
C THR A 214 -3.77 16.66 -9.41
N GLY A 215 -2.47 16.79 -9.64
CA GLY A 215 -1.81 18.08 -9.95
C GLY A 215 -1.36 18.84 -8.70
N GLU A 216 -1.78 18.39 -7.53
CA GLU A 216 -1.40 18.94 -6.23
C GLU A 216 -0.50 17.98 -5.46
N ALA A 217 0.18 18.49 -4.43
CA ALA A 217 0.94 17.64 -3.52
C ALA A 217 0.00 16.72 -2.71
N HIS A 218 0.50 15.55 -2.35
CA HIS A 218 -0.21 14.66 -1.42
C HIS A 218 -0.54 15.38 -0.10
N VAL A 219 -1.75 15.21 0.39
CA VAL A 219 -2.21 15.73 1.68
C VAL A 219 -2.22 14.59 2.69
N SER A 220 -1.49 14.75 3.79
CA SER A 220 -1.46 13.76 4.87
C SER A 220 -2.40 14.13 6.02
N LEU A 221 -3.12 13.14 6.56
CA LEU A 221 -3.89 13.29 7.80
C LEU A 221 -3.02 13.64 9.01
N GLY A 222 -1.72 13.35 8.96
CA GLY A 222 -0.78 13.77 10.00
C GLY A 222 -0.73 15.28 10.22
N THR A 223 -1.09 16.09 9.21
CA THR A 223 -1.21 17.55 9.37
C THR A 223 -2.46 17.97 10.14
N MET A 224 -3.46 17.10 10.22
CA MET A 224 -4.78 17.38 10.81
C MET A 224 -4.97 16.65 12.13
N LEU A 225 -4.35 15.47 12.30
CA LEU A 225 -4.53 14.56 13.43
C LEU A 225 -3.17 14.23 14.08
N ARG A 226 -2.35 15.27 14.32
CA ARG A 226 -0.96 15.15 14.78
C ARG A 226 -0.79 14.25 16.00
N ASP A 227 -1.74 14.30 16.93
CA ASP A 227 -1.69 13.58 18.21
C ASP A 227 -2.36 12.19 18.16
N GLN A 228 -2.89 11.79 17.00
CA GLN A 228 -3.70 10.58 16.82
C GLN A 228 -3.20 9.72 15.66
N ALA A 229 -2.54 10.33 14.68
CA ALA A 229 -2.10 9.66 13.48
C ALA A 229 -0.72 9.00 13.62
N ILE A 230 -0.60 7.82 13.03
CA ILE A 230 0.66 7.11 12.78
C ILE A 230 0.80 7.01 11.26
N ILE A 231 1.76 7.74 10.69
CA ILE A 231 1.99 7.77 9.25
C ILE A 231 3.04 6.75 8.88
N ILE A 232 2.70 5.87 7.95
CA ILE A 232 3.62 4.88 7.38
C ILE A 232 3.93 5.29 5.95
N ASN A 233 5.21 5.39 5.65
CA ASN A 233 5.71 5.73 4.33
C ASN A 233 6.96 4.89 4.00
N GLY A 234 7.55 5.08 2.82
CA GLY A 234 8.75 4.36 2.42
C GLY A 234 9.17 4.69 0.99
N LEU A 235 10.33 4.13 0.60
CA LEU A 235 10.95 4.42 -0.68
C LEU A 235 10.65 3.36 -1.75
N SER A 236 9.91 2.31 -1.38
CA SER A 236 9.61 1.20 -2.28
C SER A 236 8.95 1.63 -3.59
N LYS A 237 8.08 2.67 -3.54
CA LYS A 237 7.28 3.10 -4.68
C LYS A 237 7.84 4.37 -5.32
N SER A 238 8.19 5.36 -4.51
CA SER A 238 8.69 6.65 -4.97
C SER A 238 10.07 6.58 -5.65
N HIS A 239 10.92 5.63 -5.24
CA HIS A 239 12.31 5.51 -5.71
C HIS A 239 12.64 4.14 -6.31
N ALA A 240 11.62 3.34 -6.65
CA ALA A 240 11.79 1.97 -7.16
C ALA A 240 12.73 1.12 -6.27
N MET A 241 12.52 1.17 -4.96
CA MET A 241 13.36 0.51 -3.95
C MET A 241 12.63 -0.64 -3.23
N THR A 242 11.79 -1.40 -3.92
CA THR A 242 11.00 -2.49 -3.31
C THR A 242 11.89 -3.54 -2.64
N GLY A 243 12.96 -3.97 -3.30
CA GLY A 243 13.92 -4.97 -2.83
C GLY A 243 14.86 -4.47 -1.71
N TRP A 244 14.97 -3.17 -1.50
CA TRP A 244 15.84 -2.57 -0.47
C TRP A 244 15.26 -2.69 0.93
N ARG A 245 13.96 -2.95 1.03
CA ARG A 245 13.25 -3.13 2.29
C ARG A 245 13.45 -1.97 3.27
N LEU A 246 13.03 -0.76 2.89
CA LEU A 246 13.13 0.41 3.73
C LEU A 246 11.80 1.15 3.83
N GLY A 247 11.32 1.32 5.05
CA GLY A 247 10.11 2.04 5.42
C GLY A 247 10.37 3.05 6.52
N LEU A 248 9.38 3.88 6.77
CA LEU A 248 9.43 4.96 7.75
C LEU A 248 8.10 5.02 8.50
N ILE A 249 8.17 5.22 9.82
CA ILE A 249 7.05 5.58 10.67
C ILE A 249 7.27 7.00 11.17
N PHE A 250 6.23 7.83 11.07
CA PHE A 250 6.18 9.16 11.65
C PHE A 250 5.01 9.19 12.64
N ALA A 251 5.29 9.48 13.91
CA ALA A 251 4.27 9.51 14.95
C ALA A 251 4.71 10.40 16.12
N PRO A 252 3.80 10.84 17.01
CA PRO A 252 4.19 11.55 18.23
C PRO A 252 5.23 10.80 19.05
N ALA A 253 6.10 11.52 19.74
CA ALA A 253 7.19 10.94 20.54
C ALA A 253 6.69 9.90 21.57
N ALA A 254 5.51 10.13 22.16
CA ALA A 254 4.90 9.16 23.07
C ALA A 254 4.53 7.84 22.38
N PHE A 255 4.10 7.90 21.08
CA PHE A 255 3.77 6.71 20.31
C PHE A 255 5.04 5.98 19.87
N THR A 256 6.01 6.68 19.30
CA THR A 256 7.27 6.07 18.85
C THR A 256 8.02 5.40 20.01
N ALA A 257 7.92 5.92 21.22
CA ALA A 257 8.48 5.27 22.42
C ALA A 257 7.83 3.91 22.74
N GLN A 258 6.62 3.64 22.26
CA GLN A 258 5.99 2.32 22.37
C GLN A 258 6.27 1.48 21.11
N LEU A 259 6.12 2.07 19.93
CA LEU A 259 6.32 1.38 18.63
C LEU A 259 7.73 0.78 18.51
N ILE A 260 8.74 1.46 19.03
CA ILE A 260 10.12 0.98 18.99
C ILE A 260 10.32 -0.33 19.79
N LYS A 261 9.50 -0.59 20.80
CA LYS A 261 9.57 -1.84 21.57
C LYS A 261 9.17 -3.06 20.73
N SER A 262 8.13 -2.91 19.91
CA SER A 262 7.73 -3.94 18.95
C SER A 262 8.77 -4.08 17.83
N HIS A 263 9.15 -2.96 17.21
CA HIS A 263 10.14 -2.91 16.13
C HIS A 263 11.47 -3.58 16.49
N GLN A 264 12.07 -3.24 17.65
CA GLN A 264 13.39 -3.77 18.02
C GLN A 264 13.45 -5.28 18.18
N TYR A 265 12.35 -5.91 18.63
CA TYR A 265 12.31 -7.37 18.83
C TYR A 265 11.87 -8.12 17.56
N LEU A 266 11.29 -7.42 16.59
CA LEU A 266 11.05 -7.99 15.27
C LEU A 266 12.35 -8.05 14.44
N VAL A 267 13.15 -6.97 14.43
CA VAL A 267 14.22 -6.83 13.42
C VAL A 267 15.52 -6.19 13.94
N THR A 268 15.57 -5.69 15.16
CA THR A 268 16.68 -4.93 15.76
C THR A 268 16.88 -3.55 15.10
N ALA A 269 17.20 -3.51 13.80
CA ALA A 269 17.34 -2.29 12.99
C ALA A 269 17.25 -2.64 11.49
N ALA A 270 16.92 -1.66 10.69
CA ALA A 270 16.93 -1.79 9.23
C ALA A 270 18.36 -1.90 8.68
N ASN A 271 18.50 -2.44 7.47
CA ASN A 271 19.79 -2.62 6.78
C ASN A 271 20.56 -1.30 6.65
N THR A 272 21.79 -1.26 7.15
CA THR A 272 22.60 -0.03 7.24
C THR A 272 22.92 0.55 5.88
N MET A 273 23.32 -0.26 4.89
CA MET A 273 23.64 0.21 3.55
C MET A 273 22.40 0.79 2.85
N ALA A 274 21.23 0.18 3.06
CA ALA A 274 19.97 0.71 2.54
C ALA A 274 19.61 2.05 3.18
N GLN A 275 19.91 2.24 4.45
CA GLN A 275 19.71 3.53 5.13
C GLN A 275 20.59 4.64 4.53
N HIS A 276 21.87 4.36 4.23
CA HIS A 276 22.75 5.31 3.55
C HIS A 276 22.25 5.66 2.14
N ALA A 277 21.76 4.68 1.38
CA ALA A 277 21.13 4.93 0.10
C ALA A 277 19.88 5.80 0.22
N ALA A 278 19.09 5.59 1.26
CA ALA A 278 17.87 6.35 1.52
C ALA A 278 18.13 7.81 1.89
N VAL A 279 19.26 8.12 2.53
CA VAL A 279 19.68 9.53 2.74
C VAL A 279 19.80 10.23 1.38
N GLU A 280 20.49 9.63 0.43
CA GLU A 280 20.66 10.17 -0.94
C GLU A 280 19.30 10.32 -1.64
N ALA A 281 18.44 9.29 -1.55
CA ALA A 281 17.11 9.32 -2.15
C ALA A 281 16.25 10.47 -1.62
N LEU A 282 16.26 10.72 -0.31
CA LEU A 282 15.43 11.75 0.30
C LEU A 282 16.04 13.16 0.25
N THR A 283 17.30 13.29 -0.15
CA THR A 283 17.98 14.59 -0.30
C THR A 283 18.15 14.98 -1.76
N ALA A 284 19.20 14.49 -2.43
CA ALA A 284 19.44 14.76 -3.85
C ALA A 284 18.34 14.19 -4.75
N GLY A 285 17.78 13.02 -4.37
CA GLY A 285 16.74 12.31 -5.11
C GLY A 285 15.30 12.68 -4.77
N LYS A 286 15.04 13.74 -4.01
CA LYS A 286 13.69 14.09 -3.53
C LYS A 286 12.62 14.27 -4.63
N ASN A 287 13.02 14.40 -5.89
CA ASN A 287 12.15 14.53 -7.05
C ASN A 287 12.27 13.36 -8.04
N ASP A 288 12.94 12.26 -7.68
CA ASP A 288 13.16 11.11 -8.57
C ASP A 288 11.88 10.37 -8.97
N ALA A 289 10.79 10.56 -8.24
CA ALA A 289 9.49 10.03 -8.60
C ALA A 289 8.84 10.73 -9.81
N GLU A 290 9.21 11.97 -10.14
CA GLU A 290 8.54 12.77 -11.17
C GLU A 290 8.59 12.18 -12.59
N PRO A 291 9.70 11.59 -13.07
CA PRO A 291 9.71 10.92 -14.36
C PRO A 291 8.77 9.70 -14.40
N MET A 292 8.78 8.87 -13.36
CA MET A 292 7.89 7.71 -13.24
C MET A 292 6.41 8.15 -13.24
N LYS A 293 6.08 9.19 -12.48
CA LYS A 293 4.74 9.75 -12.36
C LYS A 293 4.19 10.19 -13.73
N LYS A 294 4.99 10.87 -14.53
CA LYS A 294 4.61 11.30 -15.89
C LYS A 294 4.30 10.11 -16.79
N GLU A 295 5.13 9.10 -16.75
CA GLU A 295 4.95 7.88 -17.54
C GLU A 295 3.72 7.10 -17.08
N TYR A 296 3.51 6.94 -15.78
CA TYR A 296 2.34 6.26 -15.23
C TYR A 296 1.02 6.94 -15.60
N ILE A 297 0.97 8.25 -15.65
CA ILE A 297 -0.23 8.99 -16.11
C ILE A 297 -0.59 8.61 -17.56
N GLN A 298 0.40 8.54 -18.47
CA GLN A 298 0.17 8.17 -19.86
C GLN A 298 -0.33 6.72 -20.00
N ARG A 299 0.29 5.79 -19.26
CA ARG A 299 -0.09 4.38 -19.24
C ARG A 299 -1.49 4.18 -18.69
N ARG A 300 -1.81 4.83 -17.57
CA ARG A 300 -3.13 4.86 -16.95
C ARG A 300 -4.21 5.30 -17.95
N ASP A 301 -4.01 6.46 -18.54
CA ASP A 301 -5.01 7.06 -19.44
C ASP A 301 -5.23 6.19 -20.68
N TYR A 302 -4.18 5.57 -21.23
CA TYR A 302 -4.30 4.61 -22.33
C TYR A 302 -5.13 3.37 -21.94
N ILE A 303 -4.87 2.77 -20.77
CA ILE A 303 -5.61 1.58 -20.32
C ILE A 303 -7.07 1.92 -20.07
N ILE A 304 -7.35 3.06 -19.41
CA ILE A 304 -8.74 3.50 -19.17
C ILE A 304 -9.50 3.63 -20.48
N GLU A 305 -8.92 4.31 -21.49
CA GLU A 305 -9.54 4.43 -22.82
C GLU A 305 -9.90 3.05 -23.39
N LYS A 306 -8.94 2.11 -23.39
CA LYS A 306 -9.15 0.78 -24.00
C LYS A 306 -10.17 -0.05 -23.23
N MET A 307 -10.07 -0.14 -21.91
CA MET A 307 -10.98 -0.96 -21.11
C MET A 307 -12.40 -0.38 -21.06
N THR A 308 -12.56 0.95 -21.01
CA THR A 308 -13.88 1.59 -21.06
C THR A 308 -14.56 1.30 -22.40
N ALA A 309 -13.82 1.32 -23.50
CA ALA A 309 -14.35 0.94 -24.83
C ALA A 309 -14.82 -0.53 -24.91
N LEU A 310 -14.32 -1.39 -24.01
CA LEU A 310 -14.71 -2.80 -23.87
C LEU A 310 -15.84 -3.02 -22.84
N GLY A 311 -16.38 -1.94 -22.27
CA GLY A 311 -17.51 -1.99 -21.33
C GLY A 311 -17.12 -2.15 -19.85
N PHE A 312 -15.86 -2.09 -19.48
CA PHE A 312 -15.45 -2.04 -18.07
C PHE A 312 -15.82 -0.71 -17.45
N GLU A 313 -16.40 -0.73 -16.25
CA GLU A 313 -16.62 0.46 -15.44
C GLU A 313 -15.36 0.73 -14.60
N ILE A 314 -14.81 1.94 -14.72
CA ILE A 314 -13.56 2.32 -14.06
C ILE A 314 -13.75 3.68 -13.39
N ILE A 315 -13.50 3.72 -12.07
CA ILE A 315 -13.26 4.98 -11.38
C ILE A 315 -11.81 5.36 -11.68
N LYS A 316 -11.60 6.54 -12.27
CA LYS A 316 -10.27 7.00 -12.66
C LYS A 316 -9.37 7.11 -11.44
N PRO A 317 -8.26 6.36 -11.36
CA PRO A 317 -7.34 6.45 -10.24
C PRO A 317 -6.57 7.78 -10.27
N ASP A 318 -6.46 8.41 -9.11
CA ASP A 318 -5.73 9.66 -8.92
C ASP A 318 -4.37 9.46 -8.24
N GLY A 319 -3.94 8.19 -8.10
CA GLY A 319 -2.64 7.84 -7.56
C GLY A 319 -2.28 6.36 -7.68
N ALA A 320 -1.18 5.97 -7.07
CA ALA A 320 -0.55 4.64 -7.15
C ALA A 320 -0.23 4.23 -8.60
N PHE A 321 -0.30 2.96 -8.94
CA PHE A 321 -0.15 2.47 -10.32
C PHE A 321 -1.09 1.29 -10.61
N TYR A 322 -2.35 1.40 -10.13
CA TYR A 322 -3.37 0.37 -10.31
C TYR A 322 -4.63 0.93 -10.96
N ILE A 323 -5.30 0.07 -11.72
CA ILE A 323 -6.67 0.25 -12.15
C ILE A 323 -7.50 -0.87 -11.52
N PHE A 324 -8.62 -0.51 -10.92
CA PHE A 324 -9.61 -1.43 -10.38
C PHE A 324 -10.88 -1.27 -11.20
N ALA A 325 -11.16 -2.28 -12.05
CA ALA A 325 -12.19 -2.21 -13.07
C ALA A 325 -13.27 -3.25 -12.81
N LYS A 326 -14.54 -2.85 -12.87
CA LYS A 326 -15.68 -3.76 -12.76
C LYS A 326 -15.84 -4.56 -14.05
N ILE A 327 -16.01 -5.86 -13.91
CA ILE A 327 -16.21 -6.77 -15.04
C ILE A 327 -17.55 -6.43 -15.70
N PRO A 328 -17.65 -6.31 -17.05
CA PRO A 328 -18.90 -6.03 -17.73
C PRO A 328 -19.97 -7.09 -17.43
N ALA A 329 -21.24 -6.67 -17.25
CA ALA A 329 -22.34 -7.51 -16.78
C ALA A 329 -22.61 -8.76 -17.64
N GLY A 330 -22.21 -8.76 -18.92
CA GLY A 330 -22.36 -9.92 -19.82
C GLY A 330 -21.36 -11.05 -19.59
N TYR A 331 -20.37 -10.87 -18.71
CA TYR A 331 -19.31 -11.84 -18.46
C TYR A 331 -19.40 -12.46 -17.07
N ASN A 332 -18.61 -13.52 -16.83
CA ASN A 332 -18.56 -14.18 -15.53
C ASN A 332 -18.10 -13.19 -14.45
N GLN A 333 -18.92 -13.01 -13.42
CA GLN A 333 -18.66 -12.09 -12.30
C GLN A 333 -17.77 -12.71 -11.22
N ASP A 334 -17.51 -14.04 -11.24
CA ASP A 334 -16.43 -14.66 -10.45
C ASP A 334 -15.10 -14.18 -11.05
N SER A 335 -14.48 -13.25 -10.36
CA SER A 335 -13.24 -12.58 -10.84
C SER A 335 -12.07 -13.55 -11.02
N PHE A 336 -11.99 -14.60 -10.20
CA PHE A 336 -10.96 -15.62 -10.33
C PHE A 336 -11.19 -16.49 -11.57
N ALA A 337 -12.41 -16.97 -11.77
CA ALA A 337 -12.77 -17.79 -12.92
C ALA A 337 -12.65 -17.01 -14.23
N PHE A 338 -13.13 -15.76 -14.27
CA PHE A 338 -13.01 -14.87 -15.42
C PHE A 338 -11.54 -14.68 -15.83
N LEU A 339 -10.67 -14.32 -14.89
CA LEU A 339 -9.26 -14.07 -15.18
C LEU A 339 -8.47 -15.34 -15.48
N LYS A 340 -8.84 -16.47 -14.91
CA LYS A 340 -8.23 -17.77 -15.24
C LYS A 340 -8.52 -18.15 -16.68
N ASP A 341 -9.76 -18.02 -17.14
CA ASP A 341 -10.16 -18.26 -18.54
C ASP A 341 -9.45 -17.30 -19.50
N PHE A 342 -9.42 -16.00 -19.15
CA PHE A 342 -8.68 -14.99 -19.92
C PHE A 342 -7.19 -15.32 -20.03
N ALA A 343 -6.53 -15.69 -18.92
CA ALA A 343 -5.12 -16.05 -18.91
C ALA A 343 -4.84 -17.30 -19.76
N GLN A 344 -5.69 -18.32 -19.69
CA GLN A 344 -5.55 -19.54 -20.46
C GLN A 344 -5.72 -19.32 -21.97
N LYS A 345 -6.68 -18.46 -22.38
CA LYS A 345 -6.97 -18.21 -23.80
C LYS A 345 -6.01 -17.21 -24.44
N LYS A 346 -5.54 -16.23 -23.70
CA LYS A 346 -4.82 -15.06 -24.26
C LYS A 346 -3.45 -14.82 -23.66
N ALA A 347 -3.03 -15.63 -22.68
CA ALA A 347 -1.74 -15.49 -21.99
C ALA A 347 -1.51 -14.07 -21.43
N VAL A 348 -2.50 -13.53 -20.71
CA VAL A 348 -2.43 -12.24 -20.00
C VAL A 348 -2.95 -12.43 -18.58
N ALA A 349 -2.30 -11.84 -17.59
CA ALA A 349 -2.67 -11.93 -16.19
C ALA A 349 -2.95 -10.56 -15.57
N PHE A 350 -4.13 -10.43 -14.95
CA PHE A 350 -4.49 -9.40 -13.98
C PHE A 350 -4.69 -10.07 -12.62
N ILE A 351 -5.07 -9.33 -11.59
CA ILE A 351 -5.37 -9.89 -10.26
C ILE A 351 -6.88 -9.91 -10.05
N PRO A 352 -7.47 -11.05 -9.62
CA PRO A 352 -8.89 -11.11 -9.24
C PRO A 352 -9.21 -10.10 -8.14
N GLY A 353 -10.32 -9.39 -8.31
CA GLY A 353 -10.75 -8.40 -7.33
C GLY A 353 -11.09 -9.02 -5.97
N ALA A 354 -11.57 -10.26 -5.93
CA ALA A 354 -11.78 -11.03 -4.71
C ALA A 354 -10.52 -11.13 -3.81
N ALA A 355 -9.33 -10.97 -4.37
CA ALA A 355 -8.08 -10.93 -3.60
C ALA A 355 -7.93 -9.70 -2.69
N PHE A 356 -8.81 -8.71 -2.82
CA PHE A 356 -8.83 -7.46 -2.06
C PHE A 356 -10.02 -7.36 -1.09
N GLY A 357 -10.54 -8.50 -0.68
CA GLY A 357 -11.69 -8.62 0.23
C GLY A 357 -12.99 -8.93 -0.52
N ARG A 358 -14.06 -9.20 0.24
CA ARG A 358 -15.38 -9.59 -0.30
C ARG A 358 -16.00 -8.54 -1.23
N TYR A 359 -15.71 -7.26 -1.00
CA TYR A 359 -16.21 -6.15 -1.80
C TYR A 359 -15.41 -5.93 -3.09
N GLY A 360 -14.34 -6.70 -3.30
CA GLY A 360 -13.59 -6.73 -4.55
C GLY A 360 -14.13 -7.72 -5.58
N GLU A 361 -15.08 -8.61 -5.21
CA GLU A 361 -15.66 -9.56 -6.17
C GLU A 361 -16.42 -8.84 -7.29
N GLY A 362 -16.33 -9.37 -8.52
CA GLY A 362 -16.85 -8.71 -9.72
C GLY A 362 -15.92 -7.65 -10.32
N TYR A 363 -14.75 -7.44 -9.73
CA TYR A 363 -13.72 -6.52 -10.23
C TYR A 363 -12.44 -7.24 -10.62
N VAL A 364 -11.60 -6.54 -11.38
CA VAL A 364 -10.23 -6.97 -11.69
C VAL A 364 -9.26 -5.83 -11.37
N ARG A 365 -8.08 -6.15 -10.83
CA ARG A 365 -7.00 -5.18 -10.65
C ARG A 365 -5.90 -5.44 -11.67
N LEU A 366 -5.49 -4.42 -12.39
CA LEU A 366 -4.26 -4.45 -13.17
C LEU A 366 -3.29 -3.35 -12.72
N SER A 367 -2.00 -3.65 -12.83
CA SER A 367 -0.92 -2.70 -12.58
C SER A 367 -0.44 -2.13 -13.91
N TYR A 368 -0.26 -0.81 -13.99
CA TYR A 368 0.40 -0.16 -15.13
C TYR A 368 1.89 0.11 -14.89
N ALA A 369 2.47 -0.50 -13.86
CA ALA A 369 3.91 -0.62 -13.70
C ALA A 369 4.46 -1.73 -14.61
N ALA A 370 4.35 -1.52 -15.91
CA ALA A 370 4.84 -2.36 -16.99
C ALA A 370 5.13 -1.48 -18.22
N SER A 371 5.98 -1.93 -19.13
CA SER A 371 6.28 -1.13 -20.33
C SER A 371 5.03 -0.83 -21.16
N MET A 372 5.00 0.32 -21.83
CA MET A 372 3.89 0.68 -22.72
C MET A 372 3.68 -0.38 -23.83
N GLU A 373 4.73 -1.05 -24.28
CA GLU A 373 4.66 -2.14 -25.25
C GLU A 373 3.89 -3.33 -24.67
N THR A 374 4.24 -3.77 -23.46
CA THR A 374 3.53 -4.84 -22.72
C THR A 374 2.06 -4.47 -22.50
N ILE A 375 1.79 -3.23 -22.11
CA ILE A 375 0.43 -2.74 -21.89
C ILE A 375 -0.39 -2.77 -23.19
N LYS A 376 0.16 -2.29 -24.29
CA LYS A 376 -0.53 -2.30 -25.60
C LYS A 376 -0.86 -3.70 -26.06
N GLU A 377 0.07 -4.63 -25.93
CA GLU A 377 -0.15 -6.03 -26.30
C GLU A 377 -1.22 -6.69 -25.38
N ALA A 378 -1.15 -6.42 -24.08
CA ALA A 378 -2.16 -6.93 -23.15
C ALA A 378 -3.58 -6.40 -23.45
N MET A 379 -3.72 -5.10 -23.77
CA MET A 379 -5.00 -4.51 -24.14
C MET A 379 -5.54 -5.05 -25.46
N LYS A 380 -4.67 -5.29 -26.44
CA LYS A 380 -5.06 -5.95 -27.70
C LYS A 380 -5.61 -7.36 -27.44
N ARG A 381 -4.92 -8.16 -26.64
CA ARG A 381 -5.37 -9.52 -26.29
C ARG A 381 -6.65 -9.51 -25.46
N LEU A 382 -6.85 -8.50 -24.61
CA LEU A 382 -8.10 -8.31 -23.88
C LEU A 382 -9.25 -8.01 -24.86
N GLU A 383 -9.04 -7.13 -25.84
CA GLU A 383 -10.04 -6.83 -26.86
C GLU A 383 -10.43 -8.09 -27.67
N GLU A 384 -9.45 -8.89 -28.09
CA GLU A 384 -9.69 -10.15 -28.78
C GLU A 384 -10.52 -11.13 -27.92
N TYR A 385 -10.16 -11.26 -26.62
CA TYR A 385 -10.89 -12.11 -25.68
C TYR A 385 -12.34 -11.67 -25.52
N MET A 386 -12.58 -10.37 -25.32
CA MET A 386 -13.92 -9.82 -25.11
C MET A 386 -14.82 -9.93 -26.35
N ARG A 387 -14.26 -10.06 -27.55
CA ARG A 387 -15.02 -10.29 -28.79
C ARG A 387 -15.36 -11.76 -29.02
N GLU A 388 -14.58 -12.67 -28.46
CA GLU A 388 -14.73 -14.13 -28.64
C GLU A 388 -15.61 -14.77 -27.56
N ALA A 389 -15.78 -14.11 -26.45
CA ALA A 389 -16.55 -14.56 -25.29
C ALA A 389 -17.99 -14.08 -25.35
#